data_a51eb15806dc12099d2e93a578d495df
#
_entry.id   a51eb15806dc12099d2e93a578d495df
#
_cell.length_a   1.000
_cell.length_b   1.000
_cell.length_c   1.000
_cell.angle_alpha   90.00
_cell.angle_beta   90.00
_cell.angle_gamma   90.00
#
_symmetry.space_group_name_H-M   'P 1'
#
loop_
_entity.id
_entity.type
_entity.pdbx_description
1 polymer ?
#
loop_
_entity_poly.entity_id
_entity_poly.type
_entity_poly.pdbx_seq_one_letter_code
_entity_poly.pdbx_strand_id
1 'polypeptide(L)' 'MTNTELLREKIDQSGYKLRFIAKKIGITYQGLLNKINNRSEFRANEIQALYDLLGLTEEERVAIFFLPVK' A
#
# COMPACT_ATOMS: atom_id res chain seq x y z
N MET A 1 11.26 -2.99 1.01
CA MET A 1 10.48 -2.98 2.24
C MET A 1 9.57 -1.76 2.24
N THR A 2 8.32 -1.95 2.63
CA THR A 2 7.33 -0.89 2.60
C THR A 2 7.41 -0.04 3.87
N ASN A 3 7.27 1.28 3.70
CA ASN A 3 7.12 2.17 4.84
C ASN A 3 5.68 2.05 5.34
N THR A 4 5.46 1.15 6.30
CA THR A 4 4.13 0.82 6.75
C THR A 4 3.45 1.95 7.50
N GLU A 5 4.20 2.77 8.22
CA GLU A 5 3.62 3.90 8.92
C GLU A 5 2.99 4.89 7.95
N LEU A 6 3.73 5.24 6.90
CA LEU A 6 3.22 6.19 5.92
C LEU A 6 2.07 5.59 5.14
N LEU A 7 2.16 4.31 4.78
CA LEU A 7 1.06 3.64 4.08
C LEU A 7 -0.21 3.63 4.92
N ARG A 8 -0.10 3.29 6.21
CA ARG A 8 -1.26 3.28 7.09
C ARG A 8 -1.87 4.66 7.22
N GLU A 9 -1.04 5.68 7.28
CA GLU A 9 -1.51 7.06 7.34
C GLU A 9 -2.33 7.41 6.10
N LYS A 10 -1.83 7.04 4.92
CA LYS A 10 -2.55 7.33 3.68
C LYS A 10 -3.86 6.55 3.61
N ILE A 11 -3.86 5.31 4.09
CA ILE A 11 -5.09 4.51 4.13
C ILE A 11 -6.11 5.16 5.05
N ASP A 12 -5.69 5.58 6.23
CA ASP A 12 -6.58 6.25 7.18
C ASP A 12 -7.18 7.51 6.58
N GLN A 13 -6.35 8.31 5.92
CA GLN A 13 -6.80 9.54 5.30
C GLN A 13 -7.81 9.30 4.19
N SER A 14 -7.73 8.15 3.52
CA SER A 14 -8.63 7.82 2.42
C SER A 14 -10.04 7.51 2.90
N GLY A 15 -10.19 7.05 4.13
CA GLY A 15 -11.46 6.60 4.64
C GLY A 15 -11.90 5.23 4.14
N TYR A 16 -11.10 4.58 3.30
CA TYR A 16 -11.42 3.25 2.79
C TYR A 16 -11.12 2.19 3.85
N LYS A 17 -11.97 1.16 3.89
CA LYS A 17 -11.73 0.00 4.75
C LYS A 17 -10.73 -0.92 4.08
N LEU A 18 -9.97 -1.63 4.89
CA LEU A 18 -8.95 -2.54 4.35
C LEU A 18 -9.55 -3.61 3.44
N ARG A 19 -10.72 -4.12 3.79
CA ARG A 19 -11.38 -5.13 2.94
C ARG A 19 -11.71 -4.58 1.56
N PHE A 20 -12.15 -3.31 1.52
CA PHE A 20 -12.44 -2.65 0.25
C PHE A 20 -11.16 -2.49 -0.57
N ILE A 21 -10.08 -2.06 0.09
CA ILE A 21 -8.80 -1.86 -0.59
C ILE A 21 -8.29 -3.19 -1.17
N ALA A 22 -8.36 -4.27 -0.36
CA ALA A 22 -7.90 -5.58 -0.81
C ALA A 22 -8.65 -6.00 -2.07
N LYS A 23 -9.98 -5.84 -2.06
CA LYS A 23 -10.80 -6.19 -3.21
C LYS A 23 -10.40 -5.37 -4.43
N LYS A 24 -10.18 -4.08 -4.24
CA LYS A 24 -9.88 -3.19 -5.36
C LYS A 24 -8.53 -3.49 -5.99
N ILE A 25 -7.55 -3.88 -5.19
CA ILE A 25 -6.23 -4.17 -5.74
C ILE A 25 -6.04 -5.65 -6.09
N GLY A 26 -7.08 -6.46 -5.86
CA GLY A 26 -7.11 -7.83 -6.37
C GLY A 26 -6.42 -8.86 -5.48
N ILE A 27 -6.39 -8.65 -4.16
CA ILE A 27 -5.81 -9.62 -3.24
C ILE A 27 -6.78 -9.90 -2.10
N THR A 28 -6.46 -10.92 -1.31
CA THR A 28 -7.28 -11.24 -0.16
C THR A 28 -7.01 -10.26 0.97
N TYR A 29 -7.96 -10.17 1.90
CA TYR A 29 -7.79 -9.33 3.09
C TYR A 29 -6.54 -9.74 3.88
N GLN A 30 -6.38 -11.05 4.10
CA GLN A 30 -5.21 -11.52 4.84
C GLN A 30 -3.92 -11.22 4.09
N GLY A 31 -3.95 -11.34 2.77
CA GLY A 31 -2.80 -10.98 1.94
C GLY A 31 -2.42 -9.52 2.10
N LEU A 32 -3.42 -8.64 2.14
CA LEU A 32 -3.17 -7.22 2.34
C LEU A 32 -2.54 -6.97 3.72
N LEU A 33 -3.07 -7.60 4.77
CA LEU A 33 -2.51 -7.45 6.11
C LEU A 33 -1.06 -7.89 6.16
N ASN A 34 -0.75 -9.02 5.52
CA ASN A 34 0.63 -9.50 5.49
C ASN A 34 1.57 -8.49 4.84
N LYS A 35 1.12 -7.86 3.76
CA LYS A 35 1.95 -6.89 3.04
C LYS A 35 2.09 -5.58 3.81
N ILE A 36 1.01 -5.13 4.45
CA ILE A 36 1.07 -3.93 5.27
C ILE A 36 2.01 -4.14 6.46
N ASN A 37 2.08 -5.36 6.99
CA ASN A 37 2.94 -5.68 8.13
C ASN A 37 4.34 -6.15 7.71
N ASN A 38 4.70 -5.98 6.45
CA ASN A 38 6.02 -6.34 5.92
C ASN A 38 6.34 -7.83 6.01
N ARG A 39 5.31 -8.68 6.05
CA ARG A 39 5.52 -10.12 5.99
C ARG A 39 5.69 -10.60 4.57
N SER A 40 5.20 -9.85 3.60
CA SER A 40 5.44 -10.10 2.19
C SER A 40 5.46 -8.77 1.47
N GLU A 41 5.99 -8.75 0.26
CA GLU A 41 6.19 -7.52 -0.51
C GLU A 41 4.98 -7.27 -1.42
N PHE A 42 4.70 -5.99 -1.67
CA PHE A 42 3.73 -5.61 -2.68
C PHE A 42 4.32 -5.85 -4.06
N ARG A 43 3.48 -6.35 -4.97
CA ARG A 43 3.88 -6.50 -6.36
C ARG A 43 3.69 -5.18 -7.10
N ALA A 44 4.36 -5.05 -8.25
CA ALA A 44 4.30 -3.81 -9.02
C ALA A 44 2.88 -3.42 -9.38
N ASN A 45 2.06 -4.38 -9.81
CA ASN A 45 0.68 -4.09 -10.17
C ASN A 45 -0.16 -3.68 -8.96
N GLU A 46 0.15 -4.20 -7.78
CA GLU A 46 -0.55 -3.83 -6.56
C GLU A 46 -0.16 -2.43 -6.13
N ILE A 47 1.11 -2.08 -6.27
CA ILE A 47 1.59 -0.72 -5.98
C ILE A 47 0.89 0.28 -6.89
N GLN A 48 0.79 -0.04 -8.17
CA GLN A 48 0.12 0.85 -9.12
C GLN A 48 -1.36 1.03 -8.75
N ALA A 49 -2.02 -0.06 -8.37
CA ALA A 49 -3.42 0.00 -7.98
C ALA A 49 -3.61 0.85 -6.72
N LEU A 50 -2.72 0.72 -5.75
CA LEU A 50 -2.77 1.54 -4.54
C LEU A 50 -2.50 3.00 -4.85
N TYR A 51 -1.53 3.27 -5.72
CA TYR A 51 -1.20 4.61 -6.17
C TYR A 51 -2.44 5.30 -6.73
N ASP A 52 -3.17 4.59 -7.61
CA ASP A 52 -4.37 5.13 -8.22
C ASP A 52 -5.50 5.28 -7.21
N LEU A 53 -5.73 4.25 -6.40
CA LEU A 53 -6.86 4.22 -5.47
C LEU A 53 -6.73 5.27 -4.38
N LEU A 54 -5.53 5.39 -3.80
CA LEU A 54 -5.30 6.30 -2.69
C LEU A 54 -4.96 7.72 -3.16
N GLY A 55 -4.79 7.92 -4.46
CA GLY A 55 -4.45 9.24 -4.99
C GLY A 55 -3.09 9.71 -4.54
N LEU A 56 -2.10 8.80 -4.52
CA LEU A 56 -0.77 9.15 -4.07
C LEU A 56 -0.05 10.04 -5.07
N THR A 57 0.80 10.92 -4.56
CA THR A 57 1.73 11.63 -5.42
C THR A 57 2.90 10.70 -5.75
N GLU A 58 3.68 11.07 -6.75
CA GLU A 58 4.87 10.30 -7.09
C GLU A 58 5.83 10.24 -5.91
N GLU A 59 5.98 11.36 -5.20
CA GLU A 59 6.85 11.40 -4.03
C GLU A 59 6.37 10.44 -2.94
N GLU A 60 5.06 10.40 -2.74
CA GLU A 60 4.49 9.50 -1.74
C GLU A 60 4.67 8.04 -2.14
N ARG A 61 4.51 7.74 -3.42
CA ARG A 61 4.72 6.38 -3.91
C ARG A 61 6.14 5.92 -3.64
N VAL A 62 7.10 6.77 -3.96
CA VAL A 62 8.51 6.45 -3.71
C VAL A 62 8.78 6.29 -2.22
N ALA A 63 8.27 7.21 -1.40
CA ALA A 63 8.51 7.18 0.03
C ALA A 63 7.91 5.93 0.69
N ILE A 64 6.77 5.45 0.19
CA ILE A 64 6.10 4.29 0.78
C ILE A 64 6.74 2.99 0.32
N PHE A 65 6.97 2.85 -0.99
CA PHE A 65 7.28 1.54 -1.57
C PHE A 65 8.73 1.37 -2.01
N PHE A 66 9.47 2.46 -2.17
CA PHE A 66 10.82 2.39 -2.72
C PHE A 66 11.79 3.11 -1.79
N LEU A 67 11.86 2.61 -0.55
CA LEU A 67 12.76 3.19 0.45
C LEU A 67 14.19 3.10 -0.04
N PRO A 68 15.01 4.13 0.22
CA PRO A 68 16.41 4.08 -0.17
C PRO A 68 17.11 2.89 0.47
N VAL A 69 18.02 2.30 -0.29
CA VAL A 69 18.86 1.22 0.19
C VAL A 69 20.20 1.81 0.59
N LYS A 70 20.62 1.54 1.79
CA LYS A 70 21.87 2.06 2.32
C LYS A 70 22.90 0.98 2.49
#